data_623e4913baaec3bc3694e417ba6a00d5
#
_entry.id   623e4913baaec3bc3694e417ba6a00d5
#
_cell.length_a   1.000
_cell.length_b   1.000
_cell.length_c   1.000
_cell.angle_alpha   90.00
_cell.angle_beta   90.00
_cell.angle_gamma   90.00
#
_symmetry.space_group_name_H-M   'P 1'
#
loop_
_entity.id
_entity.type
_entity.pdbx_description
1 polymer ?
#
loop_
_entity_poly.entity_id
_entity_poly.type
_entity_poly.pdbx_seq_one_letter_code
_entity_poly.pdbx_strand_id
1 'polypeptide(L)'
;MNFSKFDKMVDIDGLKKDIADAEANAGGADFKDVPHGSYEVAIDKLELTETKKTGKPMASCWMKIVSDGEFKGQRIFMNQVITQGFQIHIMNAFLRSLLPEGSDIDVEFTGYAEYNDLLLDIAEYVDGKFEYGLEYGENNKGFDTFQITDIFELD
;
A
#
# COMPACT_ATOMS: atom_id res chain seq x y z
N MET A 1 21.32 -1.73 -24.70
CA MET A 1 19.86 -1.90 -24.58
C MET A 1 19.16 -0.61 -24.98
N ASN A 2 18.12 -0.75 -25.79
CA ASN A 2 17.36 0.42 -26.22
C ASN A 2 16.15 0.62 -25.31
N PHE A 3 16.22 1.59 -24.39
CA PHE A 3 15.16 1.85 -23.44
C PHE A 3 13.92 2.52 -24.06
N SER A 4 14.04 3.10 -25.27
CA SER A 4 12.87 3.66 -25.94
C SER A 4 11.82 2.60 -26.30
N LYS A 5 12.24 1.34 -26.34
CA LYS A 5 11.33 0.20 -26.49
C LYS A 5 10.29 0.15 -25.37
N PHE A 6 10.70 0.45 -24.14
CA PHE A 6 9.81 0.47 -22.98
C PHE A 6 8.84 1.64 -23.06
N ASP A 7 9.28 2.77 -23.61
CA ASP A 7 8.42 3.94 -23.80
C ASP A 7 7.26 3.65 -24.77
N LYS A 8 7.49 2.74 -25.72
CA LYS A 8 6.45 2.30 -26.66
C LYS A 8 5.50 1.28 -26.06
N MET A 9 5.95 0.51 -25.05
CA MET A 9 5.15 -0.49 -24.37
C MET A 9 4.27 0.11 -23.28
N VAL A 10 4.67 1.26 -22.76
CA VAL A 10 4.02 1.95 -21.66
C VAL A 10 3.65 3.36 -22.13
N ASP A 11 2.46 3.80 -21.80
CA ASP A 11 2.06 5.18 -22.02
C ASP A 11 2.74 6.08 -20.98
N ILE A 12 3.87 6.69 -21.38
CA ILE A 12 4.67 7.52 -20.49
C ILE A 12 3.87 8.74 -20.00
N ASP A 13 3.10 9.36 -20.86
CA ASP A 13 2.26 10.51 -20.47
C ASP A 13 1.18 10.07 -19.50
N GLY A 14 0.59 8.91 -19.73
CA GLY A 14 -0.38 8.32 -18.80
C GLY A 14 0.24 7.95 -17.47
N LEU A 15 1.46 7.42 -17.49
CA LEU A 15 2.18 7.08 -16.26
C LEU A 15 2.50 8.33 -15.44
N LYS A 16 2.96 9.40 -16.09
CA LYS A 16 3.19 10.70 -15.44
C LYS A 16 1.91 11.25 -14.83
N LYS A 17 0.80 11.11 -15.52
CA LYS A 17 -0.49 11.54 -15.02
C LYS A 17 -0.96 10.69 -13.84
N ASP A 18 -0.75 9.38 -13.90
CA ASP A 18 -1.05 8.48 -12.79
C ASP A 18 -0.27 8.90 -11.53
N ILE A 19 1.00 9.25 -11.69
CA ILE A 19 1.83 9.72 -10.59
C ILE A 19 1.26 11.03 -10.03
N ALA A 20 0.94 11.98 -10.90
CA ALA A 20 0.40 13.28 -10.51
C ALA A 20 -0.96 13.13 -9.82
N ASP A 21 -1.83 12.27 -10.35
CA ASP A 21 -3.13 12.00 -9.75
C ASP A 21 -2.99 11.32 -8.38
N ALA A 22 -2.06 10.39 -8.25
CA ALA A 22 -1.78 9.73 -6.98
C ALA A 22 -1.28 10.73 -5.94
N GLU A 23 -0.37 11.62 -6.35
CA GLU A 23 0.14 12.68 -5.48
C GLU A 23 -0.96 13.66 -5.08
N ALA A 24 -1.80 14.06 -6.02
CA ALA A 24 -2.91 14.98 -5.76
C ALA A 24 -3.96 14.36 -4.83
N ASN A 25 -4.30 13.09 -5.05
CA ASN A 25 -5.26 12.38 -4.21
C ASN A 25 -4.69 12.06 -2.83
N ALA A 26 -3.41 11.76 -2.78
CA ALA A 26 -2.70 11.56 -1.51
C ALA A 26 -2.60 12.88 -0.76
N GLY A 27 -2.35 13.96 -1.50
CA GLY A 27 -2.08 15.24 -0.93
C GLY A 27 -3.30 15.97 -0.42
N GLY A 28 -4.30 16.20 -1.23
CA GLY A 28 -5.31 17.18 -0.89
C GLY A 28 -4.66 18.51 -0.49
N ALA A 29 -5.46 19.54 -0.31
CA ALA A 29 -4.92 20.86 0.03
C ALA A 29 -4.29 20.92 1.42
N ASP A 30 -4.72 20.05 2.33
CA ASP A 30 -4.33 20.07 3.74
C ASP A 30 -3.32 18.97 4.10
N PHE A 31 -2.87 18.20 3.12
CA PHE A 31 -1.93 17.12 3.38
C PHE A 31 -0.51 17.63 3.49
N LYS A 32 0.20 17.12 4.48
CA LYS A 32 1.63 17.29 4.60
C LYS A 32 2.30 16.03 4.08
N ASP A 33 3.44 16.19 3.43
CA ASP A 33 4.28 15.06 3.09
C ASP A 33 4.77 14.40 4.37
N VAL A 34 4.52 13.12 4.50
CA VAL A 34 4.96 12.36 5.67
C VAL A 34 6.38 11.87 5.42
N PRO A 35 7.36 12.29 6.23
CA PRO A 35 8.73 11.83 6.04
C PRO A 35 8.88 10.38 6.45
N HIS A 36 9.94 9.74 5.94
CA HIS A 36 10.30 8.40 6.38
C HIS A 36 10.56 8.39 7.89
N GLY A 37 10.19 7.34 8.55
CA GLY A 37 10.32 7.19 9.98
C GLY A 37 9.41 6.10 10.53
N SER A 38 9.36 6.01 11.85
CA SER A 38 8.52 5.03 12.55
C SER A 38 7.23 5.69 13.00
N TYR A 39 6.12 5.04 12.70
CA TYR A 39 4.78 5.54 13.02
C TYR A 39 3.91 4.42 13.57
N GLU A 40 2.87 4.80 14.31
CA GLU A 40 1.76 3.90 14.61
C GLU A 40 0.63 4.25 13.67
N VAL A 41 0.06 3.23 13.01
CA VAL A 41 -0.94 3.44 11.98
C VAL A 41 -2.13 2.49 12.13
N ALA A 42 -3.28 2.92 11.64
CA ALA A 42 -4.45 2.07 11.45
C ALA A 42 -4.67 1.89 9.95
N ILE A 43 -5.13 0.72 9.55
CA ILE A 43 -5.46 0.47 8.15
C ILE A 43 -6.79 1.18 7.85
N ASP A 44 -6.73 2.14 6.95
CA ASP A 44 -7.87 2.96 6.57
C ASP A 44 -8.56 2.45 5.31
N LYS A 45 -7.78 1.87 4.40
CA LYS A 45 -8.27 1.31 3.15
C LYS A 45 -7.32 0.23 2.64
N LEU A 46 -7.86 -0.86 2.18
CA LEU A 46 -7.09 -1.94 1.57
C LEU A 46 -7.94 -2.57 0.49
N GLU A 47 -7.54 -2.37 -0.75
CA GLU A 47 -8.32 -2.86 -1.90
C GLU A 47 -7.43 -3.02 -3.13
N LEU A 48 -7.95 -3.76 -4.09
CA LEU A 48 -7.37 -3.84 -5.40
C LEU A 48 -8.00 -2.76 -6.27
N THR A 49 -7.18 -2.07 -7.02
CA THR A 49 -7.62 -1.06 -7.97
C THR A 49 -6.79 -1.19 -9.25
N GLU A 50 -6.91 -0.24 -10.13
CA GLU A 50 -6.09 -0.20 -11.32
C GLU A 50 -5.48 1.19 -11.50
N THR A 51 -4.32 1.24 -12.14
CA THR A 51 -3.71 2.53 -12.48
C THR A 51 -4.61 3.23 -13.49
N LYS A 52 -4.77 4.55 -13.32
CA LYS A 52 -5.81 5.28 -14.02
C LYS A 52 -5.72 5.21 -15.54
N LYS A 53 -4.54 5.35 -16.11
CA LYS A 53 -4.41 5.37 -17.57
C LYS A 53 -3.91 4.06 -18.15
N THR A 54 -3.09 3.33 -17.43
CA THR A 54 -2.49 2.10 -17.93
C THR A 54 -3.33 0.87 -17.61
N GLY A 55 -4.29 1.00 -16.68
CA GLY A 55 -5.20 -0.08 -16.33
C GLY A 55 -4.54 -1.29 -15.70
N LYS A 56 -3.36 -1.12 -15.10
CA LYS A 56 -2.65 -2.23 -14.46
C LYS A 56 -3.21 -2.50 -13.07
N PRO A 57 -3.32 -3.77 -12.67
CA PRO A 57 -3.78 -4.09 -11.32
C PRO A 57 -2.80 -3.58 -10.27
N MET A 58 -3.34 -2.97 -9.24
CA MET A 58 -2.57 -2.33 -8.18
C MET A 58 -3.26 -2.55 -6.84
N ALA A 59 -2.50 -3.05 -5.86
CA ALA A 59 -2.99 -3.14 -4.49
C ALA A 59 -2.73 -1.81 -3.79
N SER A 60 -3.76 -1.26 -3.17
CA SER A 60 -3.71 0.03 -2.51
C SER A 60 -4.01 -0.14 -1.03
N CYS A 61 -3.11 0.33 -0.18
CA CYS A 61 -3.27 0.31 1.27
C CYS A 61 -3.04 1.72 1.82
N TRP A 62 -4.07 2.28 2.42
CA TRP A 62 -3.99 3.58 3.07
C TRP A 62 -3.86 3.37 4.57
N MET A 63 -2.83 3.97 5.16
CA MET A 63 -2.51 3.83 6.57
C MET A 63 -2.60 5.20 7.23
N LYS A 64 -3.53 5.33 8.18
CA LYS A 64 -3.72 6.58 8.90
C LYS A 64 -2.83 6.60 10.13
N ILE A 65 -2.05 7.66 10.28
CA ILE A 65 -1.15 7.81 11.44
C ILE A 65 -1.99 8.10 12.67
N VAL A 66 -1.83 7.26 13.69
CA VAL A 66 -2.55 7.38 14.97
C VAL A 66 -1.62 7.77 16.13
N SER A 67 -0.30 7.65 15.94
CA SER A 67 0.67 8.08 16.94
C SER A 67 0.64 9.59 17.12
N ASP A 68 0.87 10.05 18.34
CA ASP A 68 0.92 11.47 18.64
C ASP A 68 2.10 12.13 17.93
N GLY A 69 1.89 13.36 17.49
CA GLY A 69 2.93 14.12 16.81
C GLY A 69 2.37 14.99 15.70
N GLU A 70 3.27 15.60 14.96
CA GLU A 70 2.95 16.54 13.88
C GLU A 70 2.09 15.91 12.77
N PHE A 71 2.30 14.61 12.52
CA PHE A 71 1.64 13.93 11.39
C PHE A 71 0.42 13.11 11.79
N LYS A 72 -0.01 13.20 13.04
CA LYS A 72 -1.21 12.49 13.49
C LYS A 72 -2.42 12.85 12.61
N GLY A 73 -3.12 11.83 12.11
CA GLY A 73 -4.25 12.03 11.23
C GLY A 73 -3.90 12.07 9.74
N GLN A 74 -2.62 12.19 9.41
CA GLN A 74 -2.17 12.11 8.03
C GLN A 74 -2.12 10.66 7.57
N ARG A 75 -2.09 10.44 6.26
CA ARG A 75 -2.08 9.11 5.69
C ARG A 75 -0.77 8.80 4.98
N ILE A 76 -0.35 7.56 5.10
CA ILE A 76 0.74 6.99 4.31
C ILE A 76 0.09 6.07 3.28
N PHE A 77 0.49 6.20 2.03
CA PHE A 77 -0.11 5.47 0.92
C PHE A 77 0.88 4.43 0.40
N MET A 78 0.47 3.17 0.40
CA MET A 78 1.18 2.09 -0.24
C MET A 78 0.40 1.69 -1.48
N ASN A 79 0.99 1.89 -2.65
CA ASN A 79 0.38 1.51 -3.92
C ASN A 79 1.35 0.57 -4.64
N GLN A 80 1.01 -0.71 -4.67
CA GLN A 80 1.86 -1.75 -5.20
C GLN A 80 1.25 -2.34 -6.47
N VAL A 81 1.86 -2.06 -7.61
CA VAL A 81 1.49 -2.72 -8.87
C VAL A 81 1.78 -4.21 -8.72
N ILE A 82 0.87 -5.07 -9.16
CA ILE A 82 0.96 -6.51 -8.98
C ILE A 82 0.77 -7.25 -10.31
N THR A 83 1.63 -6.93 -11.28
CA THR A 83 1.64 -7.58 -12.60
C THR A 83 2.70 -8.66 -12.73
N GLN A 84 3.61 -8.77 -11.75
CA GLN A 84 4.72 -9.72 -11.78
C GLN A 84 4.79 -10.47 -10.47
N GLY A 85 5.35 -11.68 -10.52
CA GLY A 85 5.42 -12.56 -9.35
C GLY A 85 6.13 -11.94 -8.15
N PHE A 86 7.23 -11.23 -8.38
CA PHE A 86 7.96 -10.61 -7.26
C PHE A 86 7.16 -9.48 -6.61
N GLN A 87 6.35 -8.76 -7.39
CA GLN A 87 5.49 -7.70 -6.87
C GLN A 87 4.38 -8.28 -5.99
N ILE A 88 3.79 -9.37 -6.42
CA ILE A 88 2.78 -10.11 -5.65
C ILE A 88 3.40 -10.65 -4.36
N HIS A 89 4.63 -11.16 -4.44
CA HIS A 89 5.36 -11.64 -3.26
C HIS A 89 5.55 -10.53 -2.22
N ILE A 90 5.94 -9.34 -2.66
CA ILE A 90 6.09 -8.17 -1.77
C ILE A 90 4.77 -7.86 -1.09
N MET A 91 3.69 -7.83 -1.87
CA MET A 91 2.36 -7.53 -1.31
C MET A 91 1.89 -8.62 -0.35
N ASN A 92 2.10 -9.89 -0.69
CA ASN A 92 1.74 -11.01 0.20
C ASN A 92 2.47 -10.94 1.53
N ALA A 93 3.77 -10.62 1.50
CA ALA A 93 4.56 -10.48 2.72
C ALA A 93 4.00 -9.36 3.61
N PHE A 94 3.64 -8.23 3.01
CA PHE A 94 3.02 -7.12 3.73
C PHE A 94 1.68 -7.55 4.34
N LEU A 95 0.82 -8.21 3.57
CA LEU A 95 -0.49 -8.66 4.06
C LEU A 95 -0.35 -9.64 5.23
N ARG A 96 0.59 -10.57 5.12
CA ARG A 96 0.85 -11.52 6.23
C ARG A 96 1.28 -10.80 7.50
N SER A 97 2.03 -9.71 7.35
CA SER A 97 2.50 -8.94 8.50
C SER A 97 1.36 -8.20 9.22
N LEU A 98 0.22 -7.99 8.56
CA LEU A 98 -0.96 -7.38 9.18
C LEU A 98 -1.76 -8.36 10.03
N LEU A 99 -1.60 -9.65 9.81
CA LEU A 99 -2.42 -10.68 10.46
C LEU A 99 -1.75 -11.18 11.73
N PRO A 100 -2.45 -11.14 12.88
CA PRO A 100 -1.92 -11.66 14.12
C PRO A 100 -1.90 -13.19 14.12
N GLU A 101 -1.16 -13.78 15.06
CA GLU A 101 -1.21 -15.21 15.29
C GLU A 101 -2.66 -15.60 15.62
N GLY A 102 -3.10 -16.72 15.09
CA GLY A 102 -4.47 -17.20 15.29
C GLY A 102 -5.47 -16.68 14.27
N SER A 103 -5.03 -15.85 13.33
CA SER A 103 -5.87 -15.49 12.20
C SER A 103 -6.11 -16.69 11.31
N ASP A 104 -7.35 -16.87 10.86
CA ASP A 104 -7.72 -17.94 9.92
C ASP A 104 -7.59 -17.52 8.46
N ILE A 105 -7.12 -16.32 8.21
CA ILE A 105 -6.99 -15.80 6.84
C ILE A 105 -5.67 -16.27 6.23
N ASP A 106 -5.77 -17.01 5.11
CA ASP A 106 -4.61 -17.41 4.33
C ASP A 106 -4.33 -16.39 3.25
N VAL A 107 -3.09 -15.91 3.17
CA VAL A 107 -2.67 -14.97 2.14
C VAL A 107 -2.13 -15.74 0.95
N GLU A 108 -2.91 -15.76 -0.12
CA GLU A 108 -2.59 -16.52 -1.32
C GLU A 108 -3.12 -15.78 -2.54
N PHE A 109 -2.37 -15.81 -3.64
CA PHE A 109 -2.81 -15.26 -4.90
C PHE A 109 -3.28 -16.38 -5.82
N THR A 110 -4.59 -16.41 -6.08
CA THR A 110 -5.20 -17.39 -6.99
C THR A 110 -5.90 -16.74 -8.17
N GLY A 111 -5.84 -15.42 -8.25
CA GLY A 111 -6.46 -14.63 -9.30
C GLY A 111 -6.74 -13.25 -8.75
N TYR A 112 -6.96 -12.28 -9.63
CA TYR A 112 -7.17 -10.89 -9.20
C TYR A 112 -8.50 -10.68 -8.49
N ALA A 113 -9.57 -11.32 -8.94
CA ALA A 113 -10.87 -11.19 -8.28
C ALA A 113 -10.81 -11.74 -6.86
N GLU A 114 -10.22 -12.92 -6.70
CA GLU A 114 -10.03 -13.55 -5.40
C GLU A 114 -9.08 -12.75 -4.51
N TYR A 115 -8.07 -12.14 -5.11
CA TYR A 115 -7.12 -11.32 -4.38
C TYR A 115 -7.79 -10.06 -3.84
N ASN A 116 -8.67 -9.44 -4.63
CA ASN A 116 -9.45 -8.29 -4.14
C ASN A 116 -10.33 -8.70 -2.96
N ASP A 117 -11.00 -9.84 -3.05
CA ASP A 117 -11.79 -10.36 -1.93
C ASP A 117 -10.94 -10.57 -0.69
N LEU A 118 -9.73 -11.11 -0.86
CA LEU A 118 -8.78 -11.29 0.24
C LEU A 118 -8.41 -9.95 0.89
N LEU A 119 -8.10 -8.92 0.08
CA LEU A 119 -7.75 -7.61 0.60
C LEU A 119 -8.91 -7.01 1.40
N LEU A 120 -10.12 -7.12 0.88
CA LEU A 120 -11.32 -6.61 1.56
C LEU A 120 -11.60 -7.38 2.84
N ASP A 121 -11.40 -8.70 2.85
CA ASP A 121 -11.56 -9.53 4.04
C ASP A 121 -10.56 -9.13 5.14
N ILE A 122 -9.31 -8.88 4.76
CA ILE A 122 -8.29 -8.44 5.71
C ILE A 122 -8.66 -7.07 6.27
N ALA A 123 -9.09 -6.14 5.41
CA ALA A 123 -9.50 -4.81 5.84
C ALA A 123 -10.62 -4.88 6.87
N GLU A 124 -11.63 -5.69 6.61
CA GLU A 124 -12.74 -5.89 7.53
C GLU A 124 -12.30 -6.56 8.83
N TYR A 125 -11.43 -7.56 8.73
CA TYR A 125 -10.94 -8.28 9.90
C TYR A 125 -10.17 -7.38 10.87
N VAL A 126 -9.36 -6.44 10.34
CA VAL A 126 -8.51 -5.61 11.19
C VAL A 126 -9.16 -4.28 11.59
N ASP A 127 -10.22 -3.87 10.90
CA ASP A 127 -10.86 -2.58 11.13
C ASP A 127 -11.37 -2.44 12.56
N GLY A 128 -10.89 -1.44 13.27
CA GLY A 128 -11.27 -1.17 14.64
C GLY A 128 -10.72 -2.17 15.66
N LYS A 129 -9.95 -3.18 15.24
CA LYS A 129 -9.43 -4.23 16.11
C LYS A 129 -7.93 -4.12 16.34
N PHE A 130 -7.19 -3.65 15.34
CA PHE A 130 -5.73 -3.62 15.40
C PHE A 130 -5.19 -2.30 14.88
N GLU A 131 -4.10 -1.86 15.52
CA GLU A 131 -3.23 -0.82 15.00
C GLU A 131 -1.83 -1.42 14.86
N TYR A 132 -0.95 -0.74 14.14
CA TYR A 132 0.33 -1.32 13.74
C TYR A 132 1.47 -0.35 13.96
N GLY A 133 2.62 -0.89 14.36
CA GLY A 133 3.88 -0.17 14.20
C GLY A 133 4.34 -0.30 12.76
N LEU A 134 4.66 0.81 12.14
CA LEU A 134 5.12 0.86 10.76
C LEU A 134 6.48 1.52 10.69
N GLU A 135 7.42 0.86 10.03
CA GLU A 135 8.67 1.47 9.58
C GLU A 135 8.51 1.87 8.13
N TYR A 136 8.39 3.16 7.89
CA TYR A 136 8.24 3.75 6.56
C TYR A 136 9.60 4.23 6.10
N GLY A 137 10.14 3.60 5.09
CA GLY A 137 11.51 3.86 4.66
C GLY A 137 11.68 3.85 3.16
N GLU A 138 12.92 3.67 2.75
CA GLU A 138 13.30 3.70 1.35
C GLU A 138 14.39 2.66 1.12
N ASN A 139 14.29 1.95 -0.01
CA ASN A 139 15.32 0.97 -0.37
C ASN A 139 16.46 1.62 -1.15
N ASN A 140 17.47 0.81 -1.53
CA ASN A 140 18.66 1.29 -2.25
C ASN A 140 18.35 1.92 -3.61
N LYS A 141 17.17 1.65 -4.15
CA LYS A 141 16.75 2.14 -5.47
C LYS A 141 15.86 3.36 -5.38
N GLY A 142 15.60 3.88 -4.19
CA GLY A 142 14.77 5.05 -4.00
C GLY A 142 13.28 4.77 -3.94
N PHE A 143 12.86 3.50 -3.80
CA PHE A 143 11.46 3.14 -3.65
C PHE A 143 11.07 3.08 -2.18
N ASP A 144 9.88 3.58 -1.87
CA ASP A 144 9.34 3.52 -0.53
C ASP A 144 9.18 2.07 -0.07
N THR A 145 9.50 1.83 1.19
CA THR A 145 9.34 0.52 1.82
C THR A 145 8.41 0.65 3.03
N PHE A 146 7.65 -0.42 3.27
CA PHE A 146 6.64 -0.46 4.32
C PHE A 146 6.83 -1.75 5.10
N GLN A 147 7.27 -1.62 6.35
CA GLN A 147 7.48 -2.79 7.20
C GLN A 147 6.65 -2.66 8.48
N ILE A 148 5.78 -3.62 8.71
CA ILE A 148 5.02 -3.70 9.94
C ILE A 148 5.92 -4.32 11.00
N THR A 149 6.14 -3.60 12.09
CA THR A 149 7.03 -4.03 13.17
C THR A 149 6.28 -4.55 14.38
N ASP A 150 5.05 -4.11 14.58
CA ASP A 150 4.25 -4.46 15.75
C ASP A 150 2.78 -4.53 15.38
N ILE A 151 2.04 -5.35 16.10
CA ILE A 151 0.58 -5.41 16.01
C ILE A 151 0.04 -5.10 17.40
N PHE A 152 -0.81 -4.07 17.49
CA PHE A 152 -1.45 -3.66 18.73
C PHE A 152 -2.92 -4.01 18.69
N GLU A 153 -3.36 -4.83 19.63
CA GLU A 153 -4.78 -5.17 19.75
C GLU A 153 -5.51 -4.05 20.48
N LEU A 154 -6.63 -3.61 19.92
CA LEU A 154 -7.46 -2.56 20.50
C LEU A 154 -8.53 -3.18 21.41
N ASP A 155 -8.79 -2.50 22.48
CA ASP A 155 -9.83 -2.92 23.44
C ASP A 155 -11.25 -2.65 22.90
#